data_26e3d75d4c41bc6022f50b7274548c7d
#
_entry.id   26e3d75d4c41bc6022f50b7274548c7d
#
_cell.length_a   1.000
_cell.length_b   1.000
_cell.length_c   1.000
_cell.angle_alpha   90.00
_cell.angle_beta   90.00
_cell.angle_gamma   90.00
#
_symmetry.space_group_name_H-M   'P 1'
#
loop_
_entity.id
_entity.type
_entity.pdbx_description
1 polymer ?
#
loop_
_entity_poly.entity_id
_entity_poly.type
_entity_poly.pdbx_seq_one_letter_code
_entity_poly.pdbx_strand_id
1 'polypeptide(L)'
;TQKRHAILRNYPVLGHMRYLLESIRPEIQQYFIERNFDGKPFDRDTRSIVYARAKGLDSHKAFGTERDTSEIGYEFLLHSTAPVNPPEEPPTVRIGGPDCRQPVDISLMNISSMSFGSLSANAVIAMNKGAGLGGFIHETGEGGLTKYHRGNGADLFLSLIHISEPTRLRRI
;
A
#
# COMPACT_ATOMS: atom_id res chain seq x y z
N THR A 1 29.87 -16.42 25.18
CA THR A 1 28.66 -17.19 24.83
C THR A 1 27.43 -16.31 24.99
N GLN A 2 26.71 -16.10 23.91
CA GLN A 2 25.50 -15.29 23.92
C GLN A 2 24.41 -15.97 24.80
N LYS A 3 23.57 -15.13 25.48
CA LYS A 3 22.52 -15.62 26.39
C LYS A 3 21.09 -15.43 25.86
N ARG A 4 20.93 -14.70 24.75
CA ARG A 4 19.61 -14.30 24.21
C ARG A 4 18.84 -15.44 23.54
N HIS A 5 19.54 -16.35 22.85
CA HIS A 5 18.93 -17.43 22.07
C HIS A 5 19.34 -18.79 22.63
N ALA A 6 18.38 -19.50 23.20
CA ALA A 6 18.65 -20.87 23.77
C ALA A 6 19.19 -21.84 22.72
N ILE A 7 18.70 -21.79 21.50
CA ILE A 7 19.13 -22.67 20.40
C ILE A 7 20.60 -22.42 20.04
N LEU A 8 21.02 -21.13 19.87
CA LEU A 8 22.42 -20.80 19.57
C LEU A 8 23.37 -21.12 20.76
N ARG A 9 22.84 -21.13 21.97
CA ARG A 9 23.63 -21.50 23.15
C ARG A 9 23.89 -22.99 23.19
N ASN A 10 22.90 -23.82 22.88
CA ASN A 10 22.99 -25.27 22.96
C ASN A 10 23.57 -25.88 21.67
N TYR A 11 23.30 -25.28 20.52
CA TYR A 11 23.72 -25.74 19.20
C TYR A 11 24.28 -24.60 18.38
N PRO A 12 25.50 -24.13 18.64
CA PRO A 12 26.01 -22.90 18.03
C PRO A 12 26.14 -22.96 16.50
N VAL A 13 26.45 -24.13 15.95
CA VAL A 13 26.57 -24.32 14.49
C VAL A 13 25.20 -24.55 13.85
N LEU A 14 24.47 -25.56 14.34
CA LEU A 14 23.14 -25.91 13.80
C LEU A 14 22.11 -24.80 13.99
N GLY A 15 22.21 -24.02 15.07
CA GLY A 15 21.36 -22.91 15.32
C GLY A 15 21.50 -21.80 14.27
N HIS A 16 22.69 -21.55 13.74
CA HIS A 16 22.90 -20.58 12.65
C HIS A 16 22.26 -21.07 11.34
N MET A 17 22.34 -22.37 11.07
CA MET A 17 21.69 -22.97 9.89
C MET A 17 20.16 -22.82 9.94
N ARG A 18 19.55 -22.96 11.11
CA ARG A 18 18.12 -22.69 11.29
C ARG A 18 17.76 -21.25 10.92
N TYR A 19 18.50 -20.27 11.44
CA TYR A 19 18.22 -18.85 11.13
C TYR A 19 18.47 -18.51 9.67
N LEU A 20 19.44 -19.15 9.04
CA LEU A 20 19.63 -19.04 7.59
C LEU A 20 18.40 -19.55 6.82
N LEU A 21 17.89 -20.74 7.18
CA LEU A 21 16.68 -21.26 6.55
C LEU A 21 15.44 -20.41 6.84
N GLU A 22 15.32 -19.85 8.03
CA GLU A 22 14.25 -18.91 8.37
C GLU A 22 14.33 -17.61 7.55
N SER A 23 15.54 -17.13 7.24
CA SER A 23 15.71 -15.90 6.46
C SER A 23 15.33 -16.06 4.99
N ILE A 24 15.51 -17.24 4.40
CA ILE A 24 15.16 -17.52 2.99
C ILE A 24 13.75 -18.12 2.84
N ARG A 25 13.06 -18.41 3.95
CA ARG A 25 11.71 -18.99 3.93
C ARG A 25 10.69 -18.16 3.16
N PRO A 26 10.63 -16.82 3.29
CA PRO A 26 9.67 -16.01 2.55
C PRO A 26 9.82 -16.16 1.04
N GLU A 27 11.05 -16.19 0.54
CA GLU A 27 11.35 -16.36 -0.88
C GLU A 27 10.95 -17.75 -1.38
N ILE A 28 11.29 -18.79 -0.60
CA ILE A 28 10.88 -20.17 -0.94
C ILE A 28 9.36 -20.27 -0.98
N GLN A 29 8.67 -19.72 0.01
CA GLN A 29 7.22 -19.72 0.07
C GLN A 29 6.63 -19.02 -1.16
N GLN A 30 7.09 -17.81 -1.47
CA GLN A 30 6.56 -16.96 -2.53
C GLN A 30 6.83 -17.49 -3.93
N TYR A 31 8.02 -18.05 -4.19
CA TYR A 31 8.42 -18.41 -5.55
C TYR A 31 8.23 -19.88 -5.89
N PHE A 32 8.18 -20.77 -4.91
CA PHE A 32 8.17 -22.21 -5.14
C PHE A 32 6.94 -22.92 -4.59
N ILE A 33 6.33 -22.42 -3.52
CA ILE A 33 5.23 -23.10 -2.83
C ILE A 33 3.87 -22.45 -3.16
N GLU A 34 3.78 -21.14 -3.13
CA GLU A 34 2.54 -20.44 -3.39
C GLU A 34 2.05 -20.63 -4.83
N ARG A 35 0.79 -21.02 -4.97
CA ARG A 35 0.07 -21.00 -6.24
C ARG A 35 -0.35 -19.57 -6.59
N ASN A 36 -0.85 -19.35 -7.82
CA ASN A 36 -1.22 -18.01 -8.29
C ASN A 36 -2.28 -17.33 -7.42
N PHE A 37 -3.18 -18.10 -6.82
CA PHE A 37 -4.27 -17.57 -5.96
C PHE A 37 -4.03 -17.76 -4.47
N ASP A 38 -2.86 -18.22 -4.06
CA ASP A 38 -2.47 -18.32 -2.66
C ASP A 38 -1.86 -17.00 -2.17
N GLY A 39 -1.91 -16.78 -0.87
CA GLY A 39 -1.33 -15.63 -0.21
C GLY A 39 -2.35 -14.70 0.42
N LYS A 40 -1.92 -13.97 1.43
CA LYS A 40 -2.73 -13.01 2.19
C LYS A 40 -1.88 -11.80 2.54
N PRO A 41 -2.44 -10.60 2.55
CA PRO A 41 -3.83 -10.20 2.24
C PRO A 41 -4.18 -10.25 0.76
N PHE A 42 -3.18 -10.29 -0.14
CA PHE A 42 -3.35 -10.40 -1.58
C PHE A 42 -2.69 -11.67 -2.11
N ASP A 43 -3.32 -12.29 -3.08
CA ASP A 43 -2.78 -13.46 -3.75
C ASP A 43 -1.50 -13.11 -4.57
N ARG A 44 -0.75 -14.15 -4.94
CA ARG A 44 0.48 -14.01 -5.70
C ARG A 44 0.27 -13.31 -7.04
N ASP A 45 -0.82 -13.60 -7.71
CA ASP A 45 -1.14 -13.01 -9.03
C ASP A 45 -1.35 -11.50 -8.91
N THR A 46 -2.14 -11.06 -7.94
CA THR A 46 -2.35 -9.63 -7.63
C THR A 46 -1.04 -8.93 -7.27
N ARG A 47 -0.20 -9.55 -6.44
CA ARG A 47 1.11 -8.98 -6.08
C ARG A 47 2.04 -8.85 -7.31
N SER A 48 2.00 -9.83 -8.22
CA SER A 48 2.84 -9.83 -9.43
C SER A 48 2.51 -8.65 -10.35
N ILE A 49 1.24 -8.24 -10.44
CA ILE A 49 0.82 -7.06 -11.21
C ILE A 49 1.44 -5.79 -10.64
N VAL A 50 1.42 -5.64 -9.32
CA VAL A 50 2.04 -4.47 -8.66
C VAL A 50 3.55 -4.40 -8.93
N TYR A 51 4.25 -5.53 -8.82
CA TYR A 51 5.69 -5.59 -9.11
C TYR A 51 6.02 -5.32 -10.57
N ALA A 52 5.24 -5.85 -11.50
CA ALA A 52 5.41 -5.59 -12.93
C ALA A 52 5.23 -4.10 -13.25
N ARG A 53 4.18 -3.47 -12.74
CA ARG A 53 3.93 -2.04 -12.92
C ARG A 53 5.00 -1.16 -12.27
N ALA A 54 5.45 -1.50 -11.07
CA ALA A 54 6.53 -0.78 -10.40
C ALA A 54 7.86 -0.82 -11.17
N LYS A 55 8.09 -1.88 -11.94
CA LYS A 55 9.28 -2.06 -12.79
C LYS A 55 9.08 -1.56 -14.23
N GLY A 56 7.88 -1.10 -14.60
CA GLY A 56 7.55 -0.72 -15.97
C GLY A 56 7.58 -1.90 -16.95
N LEU A 57 7.31 -3.11 -16.49
CA LEU A 57 7.26 -4.31 -17.32
C LEU A 57 5.88 -4.46 -17.95
N ASP A 58 5.83 -4.83 -19.20
CA ASP A 58 4.60 -5.20 -19.88
C ASP A 58 4.07 -6.54 -19.34
N SER A 59 2.76 -6.63 -19.22
CA SER A 59 2.10 -7.88 -18.85
C SER A 59 1.84 -8.70 -20.12
N HIS A 60 2.50 -9.84 -20.21
CA HIS A 60 2.30 -10.79 -21.32
C HIS A 60 1.35 -11.94 -20.97
N LYS A 61 0.37 -11.69 -20.10
CA LYS A 61 -0.64 -12.70 -19.81
C LYS A 61 -1.64 -12.84 -20.95
N ALA A 62 -2.03 -14.07 -21.25
CA ALA A 62 -3.10 -14.36 -22.18
C ALA A 62 -4.44 -13.75 -21.70
N PHE A 63 -5.33 -13.45 -22.65
CA PHE A 63 -6.70 -13.06 -22.33
C PHE A 63 -7.44 -14.20 -21.65
N GLY A 64 -8.29 -13.84 -20.69
CA GLY A 64 -9.09 -14.78 -19.91
C GLY A 64 -8.72 -14.76 -18.44
N THR A 65 -9.45 -15.53 -17.67
CA THR A 65 -9.19 -15.70 -16.24
C THR A 65 -8.85 -17.15 -15.92
N GLU A 66 -7.92 -17.35 -15.00
CA GLU A 66 -7.63 -18.66 -14.41
C GLU A 66 -8.53 -18.94 -13.19
N ARG A 67 -9.38 -17.97 -12.80
CA ARG A 67 -10.30 -18.10 -11.66
C ARG A 67 -11.56 -18.84 -12.09
N ASP A 68 -12.13 -19.63 -11.19
CA ASP A 68 -13.46 -20.22 -11.38
C ASP A 68 -14.53 -19.13 -11.20
N THR A 69 -15.02 -18.63 -12.32
CA THR A 69 -16.06 -17.59 -12.35
C THR A 69 -17.45 -18.11 -11.97
N SER A 70 -17.59 -19.42 -11.79
CA SER A 70 -18.84 -20.07 -11.37
C SER A 70 -18.85 -20.40 -9.86
N GLU A 71 -17.75 -20.09 -9.16
CA GLU A 71 -17.65 -20.33 -7.73
C GLU A 71 -18.65 -19.44 -6.96
N ILE A 72 -19.28 -20.02 -5.92
CA ILE A 72 -20.19 -19.28 -5.05
C ILE A 72 -19.44 -18.15 -4.36
N GLY A 73 -19.96 -16.93 -4.52
CA GLY A 73 -19.33 -15.70 -3.96
C GLY A 73 -18.39 -14.99 -4.95
N TYR A 74 -18.27 -15.49 -6.19
CA TYR A 74 -17.53 -14.74 -7.22
C TYR A 74 -18.30 -13.47 -7.59
N GLU A 75 -17.62 -12.32 -7.47
CA GLU A 75 -18.18 -11.01 -7.78
C GLU A 75 -17.66 -10.50 -9.12
N PHE A 76 -18.57 -9.96 -9.94
CA PHE A 76 -18.23 -9.35 -11.23
C PHE A 76 -19.15 -8.18 -11.56
N LEU A 77 -18.68 -7.29 -12.39
CA LEU A 77 -19.45 -6.17 -12.89
C LEU A 77 -20.15 -6.56 -14.20
N LEU A 78 -21.44 -6.31 -14.27
CA LEU A 78 -22.19 -6.45 -15.51
C LEU A 78 -21.98 -5.25 -16.42
N HIS A 79 -21.98 -5.47 -17.71
CA HIS A 79 -22.01 -4.40 -18.69
C HIS A 79 -23.31 -3.60 -18.58
N SER A 80 -23.22 -2.28 -18.74
CA SER A 80 -24.39 -1.43 -18.82
C SER A 80 -25.14 -1.68 -20.13
N THR A 81 -26.47 -1.75 -20.07
CA THR A 81 -27.34 -1.78 -21.25
C THR A 81 -27.47 -0.42 -21.93
N ALA A 82 -27.06 0.66 -21.24
CA ALA A 82 -27.04 2.02 -21.75
C ALA A 82 -25.67 2.66 -21.42
N PRO A 83 -24.59 2.29 -22.13
CA PRO A 83 -23.26 2.79 -21.83
C PRO A 83 -23.16 4.28 -22.10
N VAL A 84 -22.44 5.00 -21.23
CA VAL A 84 -22.10 6.42 -21.39
C VAL A 84 -20.60 6.49 -21.67
N ASN A 85 -20.21 7.45 -22.50
CA ASN A 85 -18.79 7.71 -22.70
C ASN A 85 -18.16 8.17 -21.38
N PRO A 86 -17.00 7.62 -21.00
CA PRO A 86 -16.29 8.11 -19.83
C PRO A 86 -15.86 9.58 -20.05
N PRO A 87 -15.76 10.37 -18.99
CA PRO A 87 -15.20 11.71 -19.09
C PRO A 87 -13.74 11.64 -19.56
N GLU A 88 -13.30 12.64 -20.32
CA GLU A 88 -11.90 12.74 -20.79
C GLU A 88 -10.91 12.86 -19.64
N GLU A 89 -11.33 13.59 -18.58
CA GLU A 89 -10.53 13.72 -17.35
C GLU A 89 -11.19 12.96 -16.19
N PRO A 90 -10.39 12.37 -15.29
CA PRO A 90 -10.94 11.73 -14.10
C PRO A 90 -11.76 12.72 -13.26
N PRO A 91 -12.94 12.31 -12.75
CA PRO A 91 -13.76 13.18 -11.93
C PRO A 91 -13.07 13.51 -10.60
N THR A 92 -13.21 14.77 -10.20
CA THR A 92 -12.69 15.28 -8.92
C THR A 92 -13.82 15.80 -8.04
N VAL A 93 -13.53 15.91 -6.75
CA VAL A 93 -14.44 16.50 -5.76
C VAL A 93 -13.75 17.71 -5.13
N ARG A 94 -14.43 18.86 -5.16
CA ARG A 94 -13.91 20.05 -4.50
C ARG A 94 -14.15 20.00 -3.01
N ILE A 95 -13.06 20.10 -2.25
CA ILE A 95 -13.08 20.25 -0.80
C ILE A 95 -12.73 21.67 -0.42
N GLY A 96 -13.53 22.24 0.47
CA GLY A 96 -13.44 23.62 0.92
C GLY A 96 -14.65 24.44 0.48
N GLY A 97 -15.37 25.01 1.44
CA GLY A 97 -16.50 25.91 1.20
C GLY A 97 -16.04 27.32 0.83
N PRO A 98 -16.99 28.26 0.66
CA PRO A 98 -16.70 29.64 0.24
C PRO A 98 -15.77 30.40 1.20
N ASP A 99 -15.71 29.98 2.46
CA ASP A 99 -14.83 30.57 3.48
C ASP A 99 -13.44 29.92 3.53
N CYS A 100 -13.21 28.87 2.73
CA CYS A 100 -11.92 28.19 2.68
C CYS A 100 -10.90 28.99 1.87
N ARG A 101 -9.78 29.34 2.48
CA ARG A 101 -8.72 30.12 1.81
C ARG A 101 -7.97 29.35 0.73
N GLN A 102 -7.92 28.02 0.83
CA GLN A 102 -7.23 27.15 -0.12
C GLN A 102 -8.07 25.90 -0.37
N PRO A 103 -9.14 26.03 -1.15
CA PRO A 103 -9.91 24.87 -1.57
C PRO A 103 -9.07 23.99 -2.50
N VAL A 104 -9.27 22.68 -2.45
CA VAL A 104 -8.54 21.71 -3.25
C VAL A 104 -9.49 20.78 -3.97
N ASP A 105 -9.18 20.43 -5.20
CA ASP A 105 -9.89 19.42 -5.98
C ASP A 105 -9.17 18.07 -5.79
N ILE A 106 -9.86 17.11 -5.23
CA ILE A 106 -9.30 15.79 -4.93
C ILE A 106 -9.85 14.72 -5.86
N SER A 107 -9.05 13.72 -6.15
CA SER A 107 -9.48 12.52 -6.85
C SER A 107 -10.52 11.74 -6.02
N LEU A 108 -11.33 10.90 -6.69
CA LEU A 108 -12.22 9.96 -6.00
C LEU A 108 -11.46 8.85 -5.26
N MET A 109 -10.24 8.54 -5.72
CA MET A 109 -9.33 7.61 -5.04
C MET A 109 -8.13 8.36 -4.52
N ASN A 110 -7.82 8.17 -3.25
CA ASN A 110 -6.72 8.83 -2.58
C ASN A 110 -5.89 7.82 -1.77
N ILE A 111 -4.68 8.20 -1.38
CA ILE A 111 -3.84 7.34 -0.56
C ILE A 111 -4.26 7.47 0.90
N SER A 112 -4.69 6.33 1.46
CA SER A 112 -5.17 6.22 2.84
C SER A 112 -4.10 6.57 3.87
N SER A 113 -4.55 6.74 5.11
CA SER A 113 -3.74 7.02 6.29
C SER A 113 -2.55 6.07 6.44
N MET A 114 -1.36 6.60 6.20
CA MET A 114 -0.11 5.84 6.31
C MET A 114 0.90 6.59 7.16
N SER A 115 1.00 6.22 8.43
CA SER A 115 1.86 6.90 9.37
C SER A 115 3.33 6.51 9.20
N PHE A 116 4.21 7.51 9.32
CA PHE A 116 5.63 7.24 9.58
C PHE A 116 5.77 6.67 10.99
N GLY A 117 6.38 5.51 11.09
CA GLY A 117 6.47 4.74 12.33
C GLY A 117 5.84 3.36 12.20
N SER A 118 4.69 3.25 11.54
CA SER A 118 4.17 1.98 11.04
C SER A 118 4.83 1.59 9.71
N LEU A 119 5.18 2.58 8.90
CA LEU A 119 5.89 2.41 7.63
C LEU A 119 7.29 3.05 7.67
N SER A 120 8.17 2.56 6.78
CA SER A 120 9.50 3.12 6.60
C SER A 120 9.46 4.50 5.92
N ALA A 121 10.51 5.29 6.10
CA ALA A 121 10.67 6.58 5.43
C ALA A 121 10.55 6.47 3.90
N ASN A 122 11.16 5.44 3.31
CA ASN A 122 11.13 5.21 1.87
C ASN A 122 9.72 4.90 1.37
N ALA A 123 8.92 4.14 2.13
CA ALA A 123 7.54 3.84 1.78
C ALA A 123 6.68 5.11 1.79
N VAL A 124 6.80 5.95 2.82
CA VAL A 124 6.07 7.23 2.91
C VAL A 124 6.45 8.16 1.75
N ILE A 125 7.74 8.30 1.44
CA ILE A 125 8.23 9.10 0.31
C ILE A 125 7.68 8.58 -1.01
N ALA A 126 7.73 7.26 -1.23
CA ALA A 126 7.25 6.64 -2.47
C ALA A 126 5.75 6.88 -2.69
N MET A 127 4.94 6.69 -1.63
CA MET A 127 3.51 6.96 -1.69
C MET A 127 3.21 8.44 -1.94
N ASN A 128 3.91 9.36 -1.28
CA ASN A 128 3.70 10.78 -1.51
C ASN A 128 4.10 11.21 -2.93
N LYS A 129 5.20 10.68 -3.47
CA LYS A 129 5.57 10.89 -4.88
C LYS A 129 4.53 10.32 -5.83
N GLY A 130 4.06 9.10 -5.58
CA GLY A 130 2.99 8.48 -6.37
C GLY A 130 1.70 9.29 -6.33
N ALA A 131 1.32 9.80 -5.18
CA ALA A 131 0.18 10.69 -5.01
C ALA A 131 0.33 11.97 -5.84
N GLY A 132 1.49 12.62 -5.80
CA GLY A 132 1.77 13.80 -6.60
C GLY A 132 1.71 13.55 -8.10
N LEU A 133 2.21 12.40 -8.57
CA LEU A 133 2.14 12.01 -9.98
C LEU A 133 0.71 11.71 -10.44
N GLY A 134 -0.11 11.13 -9.57
CA GLY A 134 -1.48 10.73 -9.89
C GLY A 134 -2.54 11.79 -9.57
N GLY A 135 -2.19 12.93 -9.00
CA GLY A 135 -3.15 13.94 -8.55
C GLY A 135 -4.00 13.47 -7.37
N PHE A 136 -3.43 12.63 -6.49
CA PHE A 136 -4.07 12.11 -5.29
C PHE A 136 -3.63 12.88 -4.06
N ILE A 137 -4.47 12.85 -3.03
CA ILE A 137 -4.08 13.28 -1.69
C ILE A 137 -3.45 12.11 -0.94
N HIS A 138 -2.47 12.42 -0.11
CA HIS A 138 -1.86 11.48 0.82
C HIS A 138 -2.17 11.87 2.26
N GLU A 139 -2.77 10.96 3.02
CA GLU A 139 -3.10 11.19 4.43
C GLU A 139 -1.94 10.79 5.34
N THR A 140 -1.63 11.65 6.33
CA THR A 140 -0.46 11.48 7.21
C THR A 140 -0.60 10.34 8.23
N GLY A 141 -1.83 9.88 8.50
CA GLY A 141 -2.11 8.92 9.56
C GLY A 141 -1.82 9.46 10.97
N GLU A 142 -1.86 8.58 11.95
CA GLU A 142 -1.74 8.93 13.38
C GLU A 142 -0.34 9.40 13.81
N GLY A 143 0.68 9.14 13.00
CA GLY A 143 2.06 9.59 13.28
C GLY A 143 2.31 11.07 13.05
N GLY A 144 1.32 11.78 12.50
CA GLY A 144 1.40 13.20 12.20
C GLY A 144 2.26 13.53 10.99
N LEU A 145 2.39 14.82 10.74
CA LEU A 145 3.13 15.34 9.59
C LEU A 145 4.63 15.28 9.81
N THR A 146 5.33 14.50 9.03
CA THR A 146 6.79 14.33 9.07
C THR A 146 7.46 14.96 7.86
N LYS A 147 8.81 15.10 7.94
CA LYS A 147 9.61 15.54 6.79
C LYS A 147 9.49 14.64 5.55
N TYR A 148 9.13 13.37 5.75
CA TYR A 148 8.98 12.40 4.68
C TYR A 148 7.67 12.54 3.90
N HIS A 149 6.66 13.18 4.52
CA HIS A 149 5.41 13.55 3.85
C HIS A 149 5.53 14.84 3.05
N ARG A 150 6.54 15.68 3.31
CA ARG A 150 6.71 16.98 2.68
C ARG A 150 7.67 16.94 1.49
N GLY A 151 7.44 17.85 0.55
CA GLY A 151 8.40 18.11 -0.53
C GLY A 151 8.41 17.13 -1.68
N ASN A 152 7.42 16.23 -1.79
CA ASN A 152 7.34 15.24 -2.85
C ASN A 152 6.20 15.49 -3.86
N GLY A 153 5.47 16.59 -3.72
CA GLY A 153 4.53 17.10 -4.72
C GLY A 153 3.06 16.77 -4.51
N ALA A 154 2.69 15.93 -3.55
CA ALA A 154 1.29 15.65 -3.25
C ALA A 154 0.72 16.61 -2.22
N ASP A 155 -0.56 16.93 -2.35
CA ASP A 155 -1.36 17.53 -1.29
C ASP A 155 -1.53 16.54 -0.12
N LEU A 156 -1.63 17.08 1.09
CA LEU A 156 -1.63 16.29 2.31
C LEU A 156 -2.89 16.56 3.13
N PHE A 157 -3.50 15.48 3.63
CA PHE A 157 -4.46 15.55 4.72
C PHE A 157 -3.76 15.22 6.05
N LEU A 158 -3.91 16.13 7.00
CA LEU A 158 -3.51 15.88 8.37
C LEU A 158 -4.60 15.06 9.07
N SER A 159 -4.19 13.96 9.71
CA SER A 159 -5.13 13.12 10.44
C SER A 159 -5.90 13.89 11.51
N LEU A 160 -7.18 13.59 11.64
CA LEU A 160 -8.09 14.23 12.58
C LEU A 160 -7.61 14.21 14.03
N ILE A 161 -6.91 13.16 14.45
CA ILE A 161 -6.35 13.04 15.80
C ILE A 161 -5.39 14.19 16.16
N HIS A 162 -4.68 14.73 15.16
CA HIS A 162 -3.78 15.87 15.37
C HIS A 162 -4.49 17.23 15.36
N ILE A 163 -5.73 17.27 14.90
CA ILE A 163 -6.57 18.46 14.85
C ILE A 163 -7.43 18.54 16.12
N SER A 164 -8.06 17.42 16.49
CA SER A 164 -9.02 17.35 17.62
C SER A 164 -8.38 17.13 18.98
N GLU A 165 -7.18 16.52 19.03
CA GLU A 165 -6.44 16.24 20.28
C GLU A 165 -5.02 16.82 20.27
N PRO A 166 -4.82 18.13 20.12
CA PRO A 166 -3.49 18.73 20.02
C PRO A 166 -2.66 18.58 21.30
N THR A 167 -3.27 18.25 22.41
CA THR A 167 -2.60 18.02 23.70
C THR A 167 -1.78 16.73 23.75
N ARG A 168 -2.05 15.75 22.89
CA ARG A 168 -1.27 14.51 22.78
C ARG A 168 0.16 14.76 22.25
N LEU A 169 0.36 15.82 21.47
CA LEU A 169 1.67 16.22 20.92
C LEU A 169 2.64 16.81 21.96
N ARG A 170 2.17 17.12 23.17
CA ARG A 170 3.01 17.70 24.25
C ARG A 170 3.67 16.65 25.17
N ARG A 171 3.48 15.34 24.90
CA ARG A 171 4.01 14.26 25.75
C ARG A 171 5.02 13.33 25.05
N ILE A 172 5.56 13.73 23.90
CA ILE A 172 6.65 13.01 23.22
C ILE A 172 7.90 13.90 23.21
#